data_4961105fdf34c2f6d6548e65ed8000d0
#
_entry.id   4961105fdf34c2f6d6548e65ed8000d0
#
_cell.length_a   1.000
_cell.length_b   1.000
_cell.length_c   1.000
_cell.angle_alpha   90.00
_cell.angle_beta   90.00
_cell.angle_gamma   90.00
#
_symmetry.space_group_name_H-M   'P 1'
#
loop_
_entity.id
_entity.type
_entity.pdbx_description
1 polymer ?
#
loop_
_entity_poly.entity_id
_entity_poly.type
_entity_poly.pdbx_seq_one_letter_code
_entity_poly.pdbx_strand_id
1 'polypeptide(L)'
;MKRGVKKLIFKDMHPLLRLAKSHERRSVYLMLESQFQSKLIKKLKKLFPGCIVVKNDPGYLQGFPDLTVYYGDKWATLECKQSAGAKKQPNQEYYVGKMNEMSFSRFICPENEEEVLNDLQQTFQS
;
A
#
# COMPACT_ATOMS: atom_id res chain seq x y z
N MET A 1 -24.53 10.91 11.60
CA MET A 1 -23.61 11.16 10.47
C MET A 1 -22.37 10.29 10.61
N LYS A 2 -22.04 9.55 9.59
CA LYS A 2 -20.85 8.69 9.62
C LYS A 2 -19.61 9.55 9.40
N ARG A 3 -18.73 9.57 10.36
CA ARG A 3 -17.47 10.31 10.26
C ARG A 3 -16.38 9.42 9.72
N GLY A 4 -15.42 10.00 9.01
CA GLY A 4 -14.23 9.30 8.53
C GLY A 4 -14.45 8.45 7.30
N VAL A 5 -15.66 8.38 6.76
CA VAL A 5 -15.92 7.68 5.50
C VAL A 5 -15.95 8.73 4.40
N LYS A 6 -14.83 8.92 3.74
CA LYS A 6 -14.80 9.73 2.52
C LYS A 6 -15.29 8.87 1.37
N LYS A 7 -16.41 9.24 0.79
CA LYS A 7 -16.79 8.66 -0.50
C LYS A 7 -15.87 9.22 -1.56
N LEU A 8 -15.25 8.34 -2.33
CA LEU A 8 -14.44 8.73 -3.46
C LEU A 8 -15.35 9.46 -4.47
N ILE A 9 -15.00 10.68 -4.85
CA ILE A 9 -15.74 11.43 -5.85
C ILE A 9 -15.56 10.72 -7.18
N PHE A 10 -16.66 10.53 -7.93
CA PHE A 10 -16.65 9.79 -9.19
C PHE A 10 -15.54 10.25 -10.14
N LYS A 11 -15.35 11.56 -10.29
CA LYS A 11 -14.33 12.13 -11.17
C LYS A 11 -12.89 11.80 -10.74
N ASP A 12 -12.68 11.49 -9.47
CA ASP A 12 -11.36 11.15 -8.92
C ASP A 12 -11.10 9.66 -8.92
N MET A 13 -12.07 8.86 -9.36
CA MET A 13 -11.92 7.42 -9.47
C MET A 13 -11.07 7.07 -10.70
N HIS A 14 -10.31 5.99 -10.57
CA HIS A 14 -9.59 5.43 -11.71
C HIS A 14 -10.59 5.18 -12.87
N PRO A 15 -10.21 5.48 -14.13
CA PRO A 15 -11.11 5.31 -15.28
C PRO A 15 -11.77 3.93 -15.36
N LEU A 16 -11.04 2.86 -15.05
CA LEU A 16 -11.62 1.51 -15.07
C LEU A 16 -12.69 1.33 -14.01
N LEU A 17 -12.55 1.97 -12.84
CA LEU A 17 -13.58 1.92 -11.81
C LEU A 17 -14.82 2.70 -12.23
N ARG A 18 -14.65 3.80 -12.96
CA ARG A 18 -15.77 4.59 -13.46
C ARG A 18 -16.60 3.82 -14.50
N LEU A 19 -15.90 3.03 -15.32
CA LEU A 19 -16.55 2.24 -16.37
C LEU A 19 -17.18 0.95 -15.83
N ALA A 20 -16.71 0.46 -14.69
CA ALA A 20 -17.21 -0.79 -14.12
C ALA A 20 -18.61 -0.59 -13.52
N LYS A 21 -19.46 -1.60 -13.68
CA LYS A 21 -20.73 -1.66 -12.98
C LYS A 21 -20.50 -1.83 -11.49
N SER A 22 -21.46 -1.40 -10.66
CA SER A 22 -21.28 -1.42 -9.20
C SER A 22 -20.87 -2.79 -8.65
N HIS A 23 -21.43 -3.87 -9.21
CA HIS A 23 -21.10 -5.23 -8.77
C HIS A 23 -19.74 -5.71 -9.26
N GLU A 24 -19.12 -5.02 -10.21
CA GLU A 24 -17.81 -5.35 -10.76
C GLU A 24 -16.69 -4.54 -10.12
N ARG A 25 -17.02 -3.42 -9.46
CA ARG A 25 -16.02 -2.46 -8.96
C ARG A 25 -15.03 -3.06 -7.98
N ARG A 26 -15.49 -3.99 -7.13
CA ARG A 26 -14.58 -4.63 -6.18
C ARG A 26 -13.50 -5.44 -6.89
N SER A 27 -13.87 -6.20 -7.92
CA SER A 27 -12.90 -6.98 -8.69
C SER A 27 -11.91 -6.08 -9.43
N VAL A 28 -12.39 -4.98 -10.01
CA VAL A 28 -11.52 -4.00 -10.66
C VAL A 28 -10.57 -3.35 -9.65
N TYR A 29 -11.10 -2.97 -8.50
CA TYR A 29 -10.32 -2.39 -7.41
C TYR A 29 -9.16 -3.33 -7.00
N LEU A 30 -9.47 -4.61 -6.76
CA LEU A 30 -8.47 -5.59 -6.36
C LEU A 30 -7.42 -5.81 -7.45
N MET A 31 -7.84 -5.80 -8.71
CA MET A 31 -6.93 -5.91 -9.85
C MET A 31 -5.96 -4.73 -9.91
N LEU A 32 -6.47 -3.51 -9.76
CA LEU A 32 -5.64 -2.29 -9.78
C LEU A 32 -4.63 -2.27 -8.64
N GLU A 33 -5.07 -2.66 -7.45
CA GLU A 33 -4.20 -2.74 -6.29
C GLU A 33 -3.10 -3.77 -6.48
N SER A 34 -3.46 -4.94 -7.03
CA SER A 34 -2.51 -6.01 -7.34
C SER A 34 -1.50 -5.59 -8.40
N GLN A 35 -1.92 -4.87 -9.44
CA GLN A 35 -1.02 -4.35 -10.47
C GLN A 35 -0.05 -3.33 -9.89
N PHE A 36 -0.54 -2.43 -9.05
CA PHE A 36 0.30 -1.45 -8.37
C PHE A 36 1.35 -2.15 -7.50
N GLN A 37 0.93 -3.13 -6.72
CA GLN A 37 1.81 -3.91 -5.87
C GLN A 37 2.92 -4.60 -6.66
N SER A 38 2.59 -5.20 -7.79
CA SER A 38 3.56 -5.88 -8.64
C SER A 38 4.61 -4.92 -9.19
N LYS A 39 4.19 -3.75 -9.63
CA LYS A 39 5.12 -2.71 -10.10
C LYS A 39 5.99 -2.17 -8.98
N LEU A 40 5.42 -2.00 -7.80
CA LEU A 40 6.13 -1.52 -6.63
C LEU A 40 7.24 -2.51 -6.23
N ILE A 41 6.95 -3.80 -6.22
CA ILE A 41 7.95 -4.81 -5.88
C ILE A 41 9.15 -4.72 -6.82
N LYS A 42 8.91 -4.53 -8.13
CA LYS A 42 9.99 -4.36 -9.09
C LYS A 42 10.84 -3.12 -8.81
N LYS A 43 10.18 -2.01 -8.46
CA LYS A 43 10.88 -0.76 -8.10
C LYS A 43 11.72 -0.93 -6.84
N LEU A 44 11.18 -1.60 -5.82
CA LEU A 44 11.90 -1.86 -4.57
C LEU A 44 13.17 -2.65 -4.83
N LYS A 45 13.10 -3.68 -5.66
CA LYS A 45 14.27 -4.51 -6.00
C LYS A 45 15.35 -3.73 -6.75
N LYS A 46 14.96 -2.73 -7.54
CA LYS A 46 15.91 -1.85 -8.23
C LYS A 46 16.53 -0.83 -7.28
N LEU A 47 15.73 -0.25 -6.40
CA LEU A 47 16.20 0.77 -5.45
C LEU A 47 17.09 0.18 -4.37
N PHE A 48 16.81 -1.04 -3.94
CA PHE A 48 17.51 -1.71 -2.85
C PHE A 48 18.04 -3.06 -3.32
N PRO A 49 19.13 -3.07 -4.09
CA PRO A 49 19.68 -4.33 -4.59
C PRO A 49 20.01 -5.29 -3.44
N GLY A 50 19.55 -6.52 -3.55
CA GLY A 50 19.73 -7.52 -2.50
C GLY A 50 18.61 -7.52 -1.44
N CYS A 51 17.64 -6.61 -1.51
CA CYS A 51 16.52 -6.66 -0.59
C CYS A 51 15.65 -7.91 -0.81
N ILE A 52 14.97 -8.31 0.25
CA ILE A 52 13.97 -9.38 0.18
C ILE A 52 12.61 -8.76 0.40
N VAL A 53 11.71 -8.96 -0.56
CA VAL A 53 10.33 -8.48 -0.46
C VAL A 53 9.41 -9.67 -0.26
N VAL A 54 8.64 -9.64 0.83
CA VAL A 54 7.71 -10.71 1.17
C VAL A 54 6.29 -10.17 1.07
N LYS A 55 5.42 -10.90 0.38
CA LYS A 55 3.98 -10.64 0.43
C LYS A 55 3.42 -11.33 1.65
N ASN A 56 2.79 -10.54 2.54
CA ASN A 56 2.23 -11.09 3.76
C ASN A 56 0.85 -11.70 3.48
N ASP A 57 0.55 -12.80 4.16
CA ASP A 57 -0.73 -13.50 4.01
C ASP A 57 -1.86 -12.67 4.63
N PRO A 58 -2.83 -12.19 3.83
CA PRO A 58 -3.92 -11.38 4.35
C PRO A 58 -4.88 -12.17 5.25
N GLY A 59 -4.87 -13.49 5.15
CA GLY A 59 -5.74 -14.35 5.97
C GLY A 59 -5.19 -14.66 7.35
N TYR A 60 -3.90 -14.42 7.59
CA TYR A 60 -3.30 -14.75 8.87
C TYR A 60 -3.57 -13.70 9.94
N LEU A 61 -3.31 -12.44 9.62
CA LEU A 61 -3.48 -11.33 10.55
C LEU A 61 -4.18 -10.18 9.82
N GLN A 62 -5.47 -10.01 10.11
CA GLN A 62 -6.28 -9.02 9.42
C GLN A 62 -5.74 -7.61 9.60
N GLY A 63 -5.55 -6.91 8.49
CA GLY A 63 -5.08 -5.53 8.48
C GLY A 63 -3.57 -5.37 8.52
N PHE A 64 -2.81 -6.47 8.62
CA PHE A 64 -1.37 -6.40 8.54
C PHE A 64 -0.93 -5.92 7.15
N PRO A 65 0.13 -5.08 7.04
CA PRO A 65 0.56 -4.55 5.74
C PRO A 65 0.88 -5.63 4.70
N ASP A 66 0.61 -5.31 3.44
CA ASP A 66 0.75 -6.24 2.31
C ASP A 66 2.16 -6.76 2.10
N LEU A 67 3.15 -5.89 2.27
CA LEU A 67 4.55 -6.20 1.96
C LEU A 67 5.45 -5.95 3.15
N THR A 68 6.44 -6.82 3.31
CA THR A 68 7.60 -6.54 4.17
C THR A 68 8.85 -6.49 3.29
N VAL A 69 9.68 -5.49 3.50
CA VAL A 69 10.95 -5.31 2.79
C VAL A 69 12.07 -5.45 3.80
N TYR A 70 12.97 -6.39 3.56
CA TYR A 70 14.17 -6.59 4.38
C TYR A 70 15.39 -6.14 3.59
N TYR A 71 16.19 -5.25 4.18
CA TYR A 71 17.37 -4.73 3.51
C TYR A 71 18.52 -4.57 4.52
N GLY A 72 19.50 -5.45 4.44
CA GLY A 72 20.55 -5.49 5.44
C GLY A 72 19.98 -5.85 6.82
N ASP A 73 20.23 -5.03 7.79
CA ASP A 73 19.71 -5.18 9.16
C ASP A 73 18.40 -4.40 9.39
N LYS A 74 17.81 -3.85 8.33
CA LYS A 74 16.63 -3.00 8.42
C LYS A 74 15.43 -3.66 7.77
N TRP A 75 14.24 -3.20 8.15
CA TRP A 75 13.00 -3.69 7.56
C TRP A 75 11.96 -2.58 7.52
N ALA A 76 11.01 -2.74 6.63
CA ALA A 76 9.88 -1.84 6.48
C ALA A 76 8.65 -2.63 6.04
N THR A 77 7.47 -2.11 6.32
CA THR A 77 6.23 -2.65 5.78
C THR A 77 5.48 -1.60 4.98
N LEU A 78 4.79 -2.05 3.95
CA LEU A 78 4.04 -1.17 3.05
C LEU A 78 2.65 -1.75 2.83
N GLU A 79 1.64 -0.92 3.06
CA GLU A 79 0.25 -1.26 2.76
C GLU A 79 -0.13 -0.60 1.44
N CYS A 80 -0.37 -1.41 0.41
CA CYS A 80 -0.64 -0.93 -0.93
C CYS A 80 -2.10 -0.56 -1.12
N LYS A 81 -2.35 0.60 -1.69
CA LYS A 81 -3.68 1.07 -2.06
C LYS A 81 -3.65 1.51 -3.52
N GLN A 82 -4.78 1.35 -4.23
CA GLN A 82 -4.83 1.76 -5.62
C GLN A 82 -4.93 3.28 -5.80
N SER A 83 -5.31 4.00 -4.75
CA SER A 83 -5.37 5.48 -4.77
C SER A 83 -5.34 6.02 -3.35
N ALA A 84 -5.02 7.32 -3.21
CA ALA A 84 -4.99 8.00 -1.92
C ALA A 84 -6.36 8.01 -1.22
N GLY A 85 -7.45 8.04 -1.99
CA GLY A 85 -8.81 8.03 -1.46
C GLY A 85 -9.38 6.65 -1.19
N ALA A 86 -8.61 5.59 -1.41
CA ALA A 86 -9.08 4.23 -1.22
C ALA A 86 -9.44 3.95 0.23
N LYS A 87 -10.52 3.19 0.44
CA LYS A 87 -10.99 2.84 1.77
C LYS A 87 -9.98 1.96 2.49
N LYS A 88 -9.70 2.29 3.75
CA LYS A 88 -8.87 1.46 4.61
C LYS A 88 -9.74 0.39 5.27
N GLN A 89 -9.24 -0.83 5.30
CA GLN A 89 -9.91 -1.95 5.94
C GLN A 89 -9.64 -1.95 7.46
N PRO A 90 -10.43 -2.72 8.24
CA PRO A 90 -10.20 -2.79 9.69
C PRO A 90 -8.76 -3.15 10.04
N ASN A 91 -8.23 -2.52 11.07
CA ASN A 91 -6.89 -2.73 11.62
C ASN A 91 -5.72 -2.25 10.76
N GLN A 92 -5.93 -1.81 9.52
CA GLN A 92 -4.82 -1.35 8.68
C GLN A 92 -4.13 -0.11 9.26
N GLU A 93 -4.89 0.87 9.71
CA GLU A 93 -4.31 2.07 10.33
C GLU A 93 -3.54 1.73 11.61
N TYR A 94 -4.06 0.79 12.40
CA TYR A 94 -3.39 0.36 13.61
C TYR A 94 -2.03 -0.25 13.30
N TYR A 95 -1.98 -1.22 12.37
CA TYR A 95 -0.72 -1.89 12.06
C TYR A 95 0.29 -0.99 11.37
N VAL A 96 -0.16 -0.16 10.43
CA VAL A 96 0.76 0.81 9.80
C VAL A 96 1.35 1.74 10.85
N GLY A 97 0.54 2.27 11.76
CA GLY A 97 1.03 3.12 12.83
C GLY A 97 1.99 2.42 13.75
N LYS A 98 1.62 1.22 14.21
CA LYS A 98 2.44 0.43 15.14
C LYS A 98 3.78 0.02 14.52
N MET A 99 3.75 -0.47 13.29
CA MET A 99 4.96 -0.88 12.59
C MET A 99 5.86 0.30 12.27
N ASN A 100 5.27 1.48 12.02
CA ASN A 100 6.06 2.69 11.81
C ASN A 100 6.78 3.15 13.07
N GLU A 101 6.19 2.92 14.23
CA GLU A 101 6.88 3.18 15.50
C GLU A 101 8.08 2.25 15.70
N MET A 102 7.97 1.01 15.25
CA MET A 102 9.02 0.01 15.40
C MET A 102 10.15 0.18 14.39
N SER A 103 9.82 0.53 13.15
CA SER A 103 10.77 0.71 12.07
C SER A 103 10.21 1.72 11.07
N PHE A 104 9.68 1.25 9.95
CA PHE A 104 9.09 2.09 8.91
C PHE A 104 7.85 1.40 8.37
N SER A 105 6.74 2.11 8.33
CA SER A 105 5.53 1.60 7.70
C SER A 105 4.70 2.74 7.13
N ARG A 106 4.13 2.53 5.93
CA ARG A 106 3.32 3.54 5.24
C ARG A 106 2.23 2.87 4.43
N PHE A 107 1.12 3.59 4.28
CA PHE A 107 0.23 3.38 3.16
C PHE A 107 0.92 3.93 1.92
N ILE A 108 0.92 3.16 0.84
CA ILE A 108 1.55 3.57 -0.41
C ILE A 108 0.57 3.38 -1.58
N CYS A 109 0.48 4.38 -2.42
CA CYS A 109 -0.41 4.41 -3.58
C CYS A 109 0.28 5.21 -4.68
N PRO A 110 -0.26 5.23 -5.92
CA PRO A 110 0.38 5.99 -7.00
C PRO A 110 0.63 7.45 -6.67
N GLU A 111 -0.26 8.10 -5.91
CA GLU A 111 -0.15 9.52 -5.62
C GLU A 111 0.97 9.87 -4.65
N ASN A 112 1.33 8.96 -3.74
CA ASN A 112 2.39 9.23 -2.75
C ASN A 112 3.62 8.33 -2.91
N GLU A 113 3.67 7.53 -3.95
CA GLU A 113 4.74 6.53 -4.14
C GLU A 113 6.13 7.15 -4.09
N GLU A 114 6.34 8.24 -4.81
CA GLU A 114 7.65 8.90 -4.87
C GLU A 114 8.10 9.38 -3.49
N GLU A 115 7.20 10.05 -2.77
CA GLU A 115 7.49 10.54 -1.42
C GLU A 115 7.82 9.40 -0.46
N VAL A 116 7.00 8.35 -0.47
CA VAL A 116 7.21 7.20 0.42
C VAL A 116 8.53 6.50 0.12
N LEU A 117 8.85 6.30 -1.16
CA LEU A 117 10.10 5.65 -1.55
C LEU A 117 11.32 6.51 -1.21
N ASN A 118 11.22 7.83 -1.32
CA ASN A 118 12.28 8.73 -0.88
C ASN A 118 12.51 8.62 0.63
N ASP A 119 11.45 8.61 1.42
CA ASP A 119 11.52 8.44 2.87
C ASP A 119 12.13 7.10 3.23
N LEU A 120 11.75 6.04 2.52
CA LEU A 120 12.28 4.70 2.75
C LEU A 120 13.78 4.63 2.43
N GLN A 121 14.21 5.26 1.35
CA GLN A 121 15.63 5.32 1.01
C GLN A 121 16.44 5.99 2.11
N GLN A 122 15.94 7.10 2.65
CA GLN A 122 16.62 7.78 3.74
C GLN A 122 16.72 6.89 4.98
N THR A 123 15.66 6.17 5.30
CA THR A 123 15.63 5.27 6.45
C THR A 123 16.59 4.09 6.26
N PHE A 124 16.62 3.50 5.07
CA PHE A 124 17.46 2.33 4.80
C PHE A 124 18.94 2.66 4.64
N GLN A 125 19.25 3.89 4.29
CA GLN A 125 20.64 4.32 4.06
C GLN A 125 21.26 5.05 5.26
N SER A 126 20.48 5.27 6.30
CA SER A 126 20.98 5.96 7.50
C SER A 126 21.73 5.04 8.45
#